data_725325bf5668c0d91e122500fb94c429
#
_entry.id   725325bf5668c0d91e122500fb94c429
#
_cell.length_a   1.000
_cell.length_b   1.000
_cell.length_c   1.000
_cell.angle_alpha   90.00
_cell.angle_beta   90.00
_cell.angle_gamma   90.00
#
_symmetry.space_group_name_H-M   'P 1'
#
loop_
_entity.id
_entity.type
_entity.pdbx_description
1 polymer ?
#
loop_
_entity_poly.entity_id
_entity_poly.type
_entity_poly.pdbx_seq_one_letter_code
_entity_poly.pdbx_strand_id
1 'polypeptide(L)'
;MENKKELLKYMIFAGVMGTVVGGIDTVFGKGLILIGEIRNKYFWYLIPFLPIAGIVITWLYYHFNELSLKGMTLVFETGQQKRKGIPLALIPLVMIGTWLTHLFGGSAGREGVAVQIGATLSHYFTKYFHFPKNGKVLLITGMAAGFAGLFQTPLTALFFAMEVMVIGKIEYEALLPGVIASFTASYTSHFLGLEKFSVNIQQSINMNDLKNMMLMILVGIILGIVGRIFSTSLIALKTFFKNKIENPYKRIGYISILLVIGLMIFKGRYSGLGTNLIDLSFYGNVTYYDWFLKLIFTVVTLAIGFQGGEVTPLFSIGATLGFILAPIFHLPIELCVALGYTGVFASATNTLLAPMMIGLEVFGGHQMIAFLIICIFAYLVNGNKSIYTAQIKNF
;
A
#
# COMPACT_ATOMS: atom_id res chain seq x y z
N MET A 1 -9.81 24.24 -24.08
CA MET A 1 -8.32 24.35 -24.03
C MET A 1 -8.00 25.29 -22.86
N GLU A 2 -7.66 24.74 -21.72
CA GLU A 2 -7.16 25.54 -20.61
C GLU A 2 -5.92 26.30 -21.03
N ASN A 3 -5.83 27.54 -20.55
CA ASN A 3 -4.79 28.50 -20.92
C ASN A 3 -3.39 27.89 -20.66
N LYS A 4 -2.48 27.91 -21.63
CA LYS A 4 -1.11 27.37 -21.50
C LYS A 4 -0.40 27.83 -20.22
N LYS A 5 -0.75 29.02 -19.72
CA LYS A 5 -0.25 29.55 -18.44
C LYS A 5 -0.73 28.76 -17.23
N GLU A 6 -1.97 28.26 -17.25
CA GLU A 6 -2.49 27.41 -16.15
C GLU A 6 -1.81 26.04 -16.18
N LEU A 7 -1.67 25.44 -17.34
CA LEU A 7 -0.94 24.19 -17.50
C LEU A 7 0.48 24.27 -16.95
N LEU A 8 1.21 25.36 -17.29
CA LEU A 8 2.56 25.59 -16.76
C LEU A 8 2.57 25.71 -15.23
N LYS A 9 1.56 26.36 -14.62
CA LYS A 9 1.43 26.42 -13.16
C LYS A 9 1.27 25.05 -12.54
N TYR A 10 0.42 24.17 -13.12
CA TYR A 10 0.26 22.79 -12.66
C TYR A 10 1.58 22.00 -12.75
N MET A 11 2.33 22.17 -13.84
CA MET A 11 3.61 21.49 -14.03
C MET A 11 4.67 21.93 -13.01
N ILE A 12 4.80 23.25 -12.78
CA ILE A 12 5.73 23.79 -11.77
C ILE A 12 5.34 23.32 -10.38
N PHE A 13 4.05 23.41 -10.04
CA PHE A 13 3.53 22.91 -8.76
C PHE A 13 3.85 21.42 -8.57
N ALA A 14 3.59 20.60 -9.59
CA ALA A 14 3.83 19.15 -9.56
C ALA A 14 5.32 18.83 -9.35
N GLY A 15 6.23 19.52 -10.02
CA GLY A 15 7.66 19.36 -9.84
C GLY A 15 8.12 19.70 -8.42
N VAL A 16 7.69 20.86 -7.90
CA VAL A 16 8.01 21.28 -6.53
C VAL A 16 7.44 20.29 -5.52
N MET A 17 6.17 19.91 -5.67
CA MET A 17 5.52 18.96 -4.77
C MET A 17 6.19 17.58 -4.83
N GLY A 18 6.54 17.09 -6.02
CA GLY A 18 7.26 15.84 -6.17
C GLY A 18 8.60 15.85 -5.42
N THR A 19 9.37 16.94 -5.57
CA THR A 19 10.65 17.09 -4.87
C THR A 19 10.47 17.11 -3.34
N VAL A 20 9.54 17.90 -2.82
CA VAL A 20 9.32 18.02 -1.37
C VAL A 20 8.79 16.71 -0.78
N VAL A 21 7.80 16.09 -1.43
CA VAL A 21 7.23 14.81 -0.99
C VAL A 21 8.28 13.70 -1.06
N GLY A 22 9.08 13.62 -2.14
CA GLY A 22 10.17 12.66 -2.26
C GLY A 22 11.21 12.79 -1.15
N GLY A 23 11.51 14.04 -0.71
CA GLY A 23 12.37 14.28 0.45
C GLY A 23 11.77 13.77 1.77
N ILE A 24 10.48 14.04 2.01
CA ILE A 24 9.79 13.55 3.21
C ILE A 24 9.70 12.02 3.21
N ASP A 25 9.36 11.42 2.08
CA ASP A 25 9.28 9.97 1.91
C ASP A 25 10.64 9.28 2.11
N THR A 26 11.74 9.97 1.75
CA THR A 26 13.08 9.48 2.05
C THR A 26 13.33 9.40 3.55
N VAL A 27 12.97 10.43 4.31
CA VAL A 27 13.09 10.43 5.77
C VAL A 27 12.22 9.32 6.36
N PHE A 28 10.97 9.20 5.89
CA PHE A 28 10.05 8.17 6.34
C PHE A 28 10.56 6.76 6.02
N GLY A 29 10.99 6.51 4.78
CA GLY A 29 11.47 5.21 4.31
C GLY A 29 12.77 4.77 4.98
N LYS A 30 13.77 5.65 5.07
CA LYS A 30 15.02 5.36 5.80
C LYS A 30 14.78 5.13 7.28
N GLY A 31 13.88 5.89 7.89
CA GLY A 31 13.44 5.66 9.26
C GLY A 31 12.87 4.25 9.46
N LEU A 32 12.04 3.77 8.52
CA LEU A 32 11.50 2.40 8.59
C LEU A 32 12.55 1.31 8.41
N ILE A 33 13.55 1.53 7.54
CA ILE A 33 14.66 0.58 7.35
C ILE A 33 15.44 0.46 8.66
N LEU A 34 15.88 1.58 9.24
CA LEU A 34 16.60 1.62 10.51
C LEU A 34 15.80 0.96 11.65
N ILE A 35 14.50 1.27 11.75
CA ILE A 35 13.59 0.69 12.74
C ILE A 35 13.47 -0.84 12.53
N GLY A 36 13.43 -1.30 11.31
CA GLY A 36 13.42 -2.72 10.97
C GLY A 36 14.67 -3.45 11.45
N GLU A 37 15.84 -2.85 11.25
CA GLU A 37 17.12 -3.37 11.74
C GLU A 37 17.18 -3.42 13.28
N ILE A 38 16.78 -2.33 13.96
CA ILE A 38 16.71 -2.26 15.42
C ILE A 38 15.75 -3.33 15.95
N ARG A 39 14.54 -3.45 15.36
CA ARG A 39 13.58 -4.48 15.74
C ARG A 39 14.15 -5.88 15.59
N ASN A 40 14.78 -6.19 14.47
CA ASN A 40 15.33 -7.52 14.22
C ASN A 40 16.45 -7.87 15.22
N LYS A 41 17.32 -6.89 15.52
CA LYS A 41 18.41 -7.06 16.50
C LYS A 41 17.92 -7.24 17.93
N TYR A 42 16.87 -6.50 18.32
CA TYR A 42 16.36 -6.48 19.69
C TYR A 42 14.95 -7.07 19.80
N PHE A 43 14.60 -8.01 18.92
CA PHE A 43 13.26 -8.58 18.76
C PHE A 43 12.61 -8.97 20.11
N TRP A 44 13.28 -9.81 20.89
CA TRP A 44 12.74 -10.36 22.13
C TRP A 44 12.47 -9.30 23.21
N TYR A 45 13.19 -8.19 23.17
CA TYR A 45 13.02 -7.07 24.09
C TYR A 45 11.94 -6.10 23.64
N LEU A 46 11.78 -5.87 22.35
CA LEU A 46 10.86 -4.85 21.81
C LEU A 46 9.43 -5.36 21.65
N ILE A 47 9.24 -6.59 21.15
CA ILE A 47 7.92 -7.13 20.83
C ILE A 47 6.94 -7.14 22.02
N PRO A 48 7.36 -7.48 23.28
CA PRO A 48 6.46 -7.44 24.42
C PRO A 48 5.85 -6.05 24.71
N PHE A 49 6.47 -4.98 24.23
CA PHE A 49 5.98 -3.61 24.40
C PHE A 49 4.99 -3.16 23.31
N LEU A 50 4.62 -4.01 22.35
CA LEU A 50 3.63 -3.69 21.32
C LEU A 50 2.29 -3.15 21.92
N PRO A 51 1.74 -3.70 23.03
CA PRO A 51 0.53 -3.15 23.66
C PRO A 51 0.72 -1.70 24.13
N ILE A 52 1.86 -1.40 24.72
CA ILE A 52 2.18 -0.03 25.20
C ILE A 52 2.33 0.90 24.01
N ALA A 53 3.04 0.48 22.96
CA ALA A 53 3.15 1.27 21.72
C ALA A 53 1.78 1.58 21.10
N GLY A 54 0.86 0.62 21.08
CA GLY A 54 -0.51 0.83 20.64
C GLY A 54 -1.26 1.87 21.45
N ILE A 55 -1.13 1.83 22.79
CA ILE A 55 -1.72 2.83 23.68
C ILE A 55 -1.13 4.22 23.40
N VAL A 56 0.19 4.32 23.24
CA VAL A 56 0.88 5.58 22.90
C VAL A 56 0.42 6.14 21.57
N ILE A 57 0.33 5.31 20.52
CA ILE A 57 -0.20 5.71 19.19
C ILE A 57 -1.62 6.26 19.37
N THR A 58 -2.49 5.53 20.05
CA THR A 58 -3.87 5.97 20.30
C THR A 58 -3.90 7.32 21.00
N TRP A 59 -3.09 7.49 22.06
CA TRP A 59 -2.99 8.75 22.79
C TRP A 59 -2.53 9.91 21.91
N LEU A 60 -1.51 9.72 21.06
CA LEU A 60 -1.01 10.76 20.16
C LEU A 60 -2.14 11.27 19.25
N TYR A 61 -2.92 10.38 18.64
CA TYR A 61 -4.00 10.80 17.75
C TYR A 61 -5.12 11.51 18.50
N TYR A 62 -5.58 11.00 19.64
CA TYR A 62 -6.64 11.65 20.42
C TYR A 62 -6.20 12.98 21.02
N HIS A 63 -4.93 13.11 21.38
CA HIS A 63 -4.40 14.33 21.97
C HIS A 63 -4.16 15.43 20.91
N PHE A 64 -3.55 15.09 19.79
CA PHE A 64 -3.17 16.09 18.78
C PHE A 64 -4.23 16.30 17.70
N ASN A 65 -4.78 15.23 17.14
CA ASN A 65 -5.81 15.33 16.10
C ASN A 65 -6.53 14.01 15.87
N GLU A 66 -7.68 13.82 16.49
CA GLU A 66 -8.49 12.60 16.36
C GLU A 66 -8.97 12.35 14.93
N LEU A 67 -9.23 13.41 14.16
CA LEU A 67 -9.66 13.30 12.78
C LEU A 67 -8.66 12.54 11.91
N SER A 68 -7.37 12.69 12.19
CA SER A 68 -6.28 12.00 11.50
C SER A 68 -6.33 10.47 11.60
N LEU A 69 -7.09 9.90 12.56
CA LEU A 69 -7.35 8.46 12.65
C LEU A 69 -8.06 7.88 11.40
N LYS A 70 -8.77 8.73 10.64
CA LYS A 70 -9.42 8.30 9.41
C LYS A 70 -8.44 7.97 8.26
N GLY A 71 -7.21 8.46 8.33
CA GLY A 71 -6.14 8.13 7.38
C GLY A 71 -6.56 8.30 5.91
N MET A 72 -6.44 7.25 5.10
CA MET A 72 -6.83 7.25 3.68
C MET A 72 -8.29 7.66 3.46
N THR A 73 -9.19 7.40 4.39
CA THR A 73 -10.59 7.84 4.27
C THR A 73 -10.71 9.36 4.17
N LEU A 74 -9.85 10.13 4.89
CA LEU A 74 -9.81 11.59 4.75
C LEU A 74 -9.40 12.04 3.36
N VAL A 75 -8.41 11.36 2.79
CA VAL A 75 -7.92 11.65 1.43
C VAL A 75 -9.06 11.46 0.43
N PHE A 76 -9.78 10.34 0.51
CA PHE A 76 -10.91 10.06 -0.37
C PHE A 76 -12.08 11.03 -0.16
N GLU A 77 -12.51 11.27 1.10
CA GLU A 77 -13.60 12.22 1.41
C GLU A 77 -13.28 13.64 0.90
N THR A 78 -12.01 14.05 0.96
CA THR A 78 -11.56 15.36 0.45
C THR A 78 -11.55 15.40 -1.08
N GLY A 79 -11.03 14.39 -1.74
CA GLY A 79 -11.04 14.28 -3.20
C GLY A 79 -12.44 14.16 -3.80
N GLN A 80 -13.38 13.62 -3.04
CA GLN A 80 -14.82 13.55 -3.37
C GLN A 80 -15.60 14.81 -2.98
N GLN A 81 -14.93 15.86 -2.49
CA GLN A 81 -15.53 17.11 -2.03
C GLN A 81 -16.55 16.96 -0.88
N LYS A 82 -16.55 15.81 -0.21
CA LYS A 82 -17.38 15.58 0.99
C LYS A 82 -16.82 16.27 2.24
N ARG A 83 -15.59 16.76 2.14
CA ARG A 83 -14.87 17.41 3.24
C ARG A 83 -14.00 18.56 2.72
N LYS A 84 -13.85 19.61 3.55
CA LYS A 84 -13.11 20.85 3.18
C LYS A 84 -11.59 20.71 3.19
N GLY A 85 -11.03 19.67 3.88
CA GLY A 85 -9.57 19.52 3.91
C GLY A 85 -9.08 18.41 4.81
N ILE A 86 -7.77 18.21 4.76
CA ILE A 86 -6.98 17.25 5.52
C ILE A 86 -6.11 18.02 6.50
N PRO A 87 -6.13 17.68 7.81
CA PRO A 87 -5.28 18.35 8.79
C PRO A 87 -3.80 18.02 8.56
N LEU A 88 -2.91 19.02 8.59
CA LEU A 88 -1.47 18.81 8.44
C LEU A 88 -0.89 17.90 9.54
N ALA A 89 -1.51 17.86 10.72
CA ALA A 89 -1.15 16.97 11.80
C ALA A 89 -1.17 15.47 11.38
N LEU A 90 -1.88 15.14 10.31
CA LEU A 90 -1.86 13.78 9.75
C LEU A 90 -0.45 13.32 9.42
N ILE A 91 0.40 14.19 8.82
CA ILE A 91 1.75 13.82 8.37
C ILE A 91 2.61 13.30 9.54
N PRO A 92 2.92 14.10 10.56
CA PRO A 92 3.75 13.59 11.67
C PRO A 92 3.08 12.46 12.42
N LEU A 93 1.76 12.47 12.61
CA LEU A 93 1.05 11.43 13.33
C LEU A 93 1.11 10.08 12.61
N VAL A 94 0.91 10.04 11.30
CA VAL A 94 0.96 8.78 10.55
C VAL A 94 2.39 8.26 10.42
N MET A 95 3.40 9.13 10.30
CA MET A 95 4.81 8.74 10.29
C MET A 95 5.22 8.11 11.63
N ILE A 96 5.02 8.84 12.73
CA ILE A 96 5.39 8.37 14.09
C ILE A 96 4.59 7.12 14.45
N GLY A 97 3.28 7.11 14.20
CA GLY A 97 2.43 5.96 14.47
C GLY A 97 2.88 4.71 13.71
N THR A 98 3.27 4.85 12.44
CA THR A 98 3.78 3.76 11.63
C THR A 98 5.16 3.29 12.11
N TRP A 99 6.06 4.20 12.43
CA TRP A 99 7.37 3.86 13.01
C TRP A 99 7.23 3.08 14.32
N LEU A 100 6.35 3.52 15.23
CA LEU A 100 6.07 2.79 16.48
C LEU A 100 5.47 1.41 16.19
N THR A 101 4.51 1.31 15.27
CA THR A 101 3.95 0.02 14.87
C THR A 101 5.04 -0.95 14.43
N HIS A 102 5.96 -0.50 13.56
CA HIS A 102 7.02 -1.35 13.01
C HIS A 102 8.12 -1.67 14.03
N LEU A 103 8.49 -0.72 14.89
CA LEU A 103 9.50 -0.91 15.92
C LEU A 103 9.12 -2.03 16.89
N PHE A 104 7.85 -2.07 17.28
CA PHE A 104 7.33 -3.05 18.23
C PHE A 104 6.68 -4.26 17.56
N GLY A 105 6.90 -4.46 16.24
CA GLY A 105 6.59 -5.70 15.53
C GLY A 105 5.19 -5.81 14.94
N GLY A 106 4.38 -4.76 14.95
CA GLY A 106 3.08 -4.76 14.26
C GLY A 106 3.25 -5.07 12.77
N SER A 107 2.34 -5.88 12.23
CA SER A 107 2.33 -6.28 10.83
C SER A 107 1.56 -5.25 9.99
N ALA A 108 2.27 -4.39 9.27
CA ALA A 108 1.68 -3.32 8.46
C ALA A 108 2.60 -2.91 7.31
N GLY A 109 2.04 -2.22 6.31
CA GLY A 109 2.75 -1.64 5.18
C GLY A 109 3.12 -0.17 5.39
N ARG A 110 3.58 0.47 4.32
CA ARG A 110 4.08 1.85 4.34
C ARG A 110 3.58 2.72 3.18
N GLU A 111 3.20 2.14 2.04
CA GLU A 111 2.84 2.88 0.83
C GLU A 111 1.58 3.73 1.01
N GLY A 112 0.54 3.19 1.67
CA GLY A 112 -0.66 3.96 1.99
C GLY A 112 -0.38 5.17 2.88
N VAL A 113 0.66 5.10 3.72
CA VAL A 113 1.12 6.22 4.54
C VAL A 113 1.76 7.31 3.68
N ALA A 114 2.64 6.94 2.75
CA ALA A 114 3.25 7.89 1.81
C ALA A 114 2.21 8.59 0.93
N VAL A 115 1.20 7.85 0.45
CA VAL A 115 0.04 8.44 -0.26
C VAL A 115 -0.67 9.49 0.59
N GLN A 116 -0.88 9.22 1.89
CA GLN A 116 -1.49 10.18 2.82
C GLN A 116 -0.62 11.42 3.01
N ILE A 117 0.70 11.25 3.14
CA ILE A 117 1.67 12.36 3.27
C ILE A 117 1.60 13.26 2.04
N GLY A 118 1.75 12.69 0.84
CA GLY A 118 1.74 13.43 -0.42
C GLY A 118 0.40 14.13 -0.67
N ALA A 119 -0.73 13.43 -0.47
CA ALA A 119 -2.06 14.00 -0.61
C ALA A 119 -2.29 15.18 0.35
N THR A 120 -1.92 15.02 1.62
CA THR A 120 -2.11 16.04 2.66
C THR A 120 -1.30 17.28 2.35
N LEU A 121 -0.04 17.11 1.99
CA LEU A 121 0.86 18.21 1.67
C LEU A 121 0.39 18.96 0.43
N SER A 122 0.09 18.24 -0.65
CA SER A 122 -0.40 18.82 -1.89
C SER A 122 -1.70 19.60 -1.67
N HIS A 123 -2.66 18.99 -0.96
CA HIS A 123 -3.91 19.66 -0.62
C HIS A 123 -3.70 20.93 0.22
N TYR A 124 -2.78 20.91 1.18
CA TYR A 124 -2.47 22.10 2.00
C TYR A 124 -1.99 23.27 1.15
N PHE A 125 -1.15 23.01 0.14
CA PHE A 125 -0.61 24.04 -0.71
C PHE A 125 -1.59 24.57 -1.78
N THR A 126 -2.72 23.89 -2.04
CA THR A 126 -3.73 24.36 -3.01
C THR A 126 -4.22 25.77 -2.71
N LYS A 127 -4.36 26.12 -1.42
CA LYS A 127 -4.83 27.44 -0.97
C LYS A 127 -3.91 28.61 -1.34
N TYR A 128 -2.63 28.35 -1.55
CA TYR A 128 -1.64 29.38 -1.90
C TYR A 128 -1.52 29.61 -3.41
N PHE A 129 -1.89 28.64 -4.21
CA PHE A 129 -1.68 28.66 -5.66
C PHE A 129 -2.91 29.09 -6.46
N HIS A 130 -4.04 29.40 -5.82
CA HIS A 130 -5.30 29.87 -6.45
C HIS A 130 -5.65 29.14 -7.75
N PHE A 131 -5.75 27.81 -7.69
CA PHE A 131 -6.20 27.01 -8.84
C PHE A 131 -7.75 27.07 -8.92
N PRO A 132 -8.34 27.46 -10.06
CA PRO A 132 -9.76 27.88 -10.12
C PRO A 132 -10.77 26.77 -9.88
N LYS A 133 -10.46 25.48 -10.03
CA LYS A 133 -11.48 24.41 -9.96
C LYS A 133 -11.03 23.05 -9.44
N ASN A 134 -9.73 22.74 -9.27
CA ASN A 134 -9.31 21.36 -9.19
C ASN A 134 -8.45 20.97 -7.98
N GLY A 135 -8.96 21.20 -6.78
CA GLY A 135 -8.37 20.62 -5.55
C GLY A 135 -8.22 19.09 -5.63
N LYS A 136 -9.08 18.42 -6.41
CA LYS A 136 -9.01 16.98 -6.68
C LYS A 136 -7.77 16.61 -7.52
N VAL A 137 -7.48 17.35 -8.59
CA VAL A 137 -6.30 17.09 -9.45
C VAL A 137 -5.03 17.22 -8.65
N LEU A 138 -4.90 18.27 -7.83
CA LEU A 138 -3.72 18.47 -7.00
C LEU A 138 -3.60 17.42 -5.90
N LEU A 139 -4.72 16.98 -5.33
CA LEU A 139 -4.74 15.89 -4.36
C LEU A 139 -4.20 14.59 -4.99
N ILE A 140 -4.67 14.23 -6.18
CA ILE A 140 -4.21 13.06 -6.94
C ILE A 140 -2.72 13.19 -7.29
N THR A 141 -2.28 14.39 -7.70
CA THR A 141 -0.87 14.70 -7.94
C THR A 141 -0.01 14.41 -6.70
N GLY A 142 -0.48 14.84 -5.53
CA GLY A 142 0.17 14.53 -4.25
C GLY A 142 0.17 13.04 -3.90
N MET A 143 -0.95 12.33 -4.16
CA MET A 143 -1.01 10.87 -3.98
C MET A 143 0.02 10.15 -4.85
N ALA A 144 0.14 10.55 -6.13
CA ALA A 144 1.13 10.00 -7.05
C ALA A 144 2.57 10.27 -6.57
N ALA A 145 2.85 11.50 -6.11
CA ALA A 145 4.16 11.85 -5.55
C ALA A 145 4.50 10.98 -4.34
N GLY A 146 3.58 10.82 -3.38
CA GLY A 146 3.82 10.04 -2.17
C GLY A 146 4.07 8.55 -2.46
N PHE A 147 3.25 7.93 -3.29
CA PHE A 147 3.50 6.53 -3.66
C PHE A 147 4.84 6.37 -4.39
N ALA A 148 5.12 7.26 -5.38
CA ALA A 148 6.34 7.20 -6.17
C ALA A 148 7.61 7.51 -5.35
N GLY A 149 7.55 8.46 -4.45
CA GLY A 149 8.67 8.84 -3.60
C GLY A 149 9.12 7.70 -2.68
N LEU A 150 8.19 6.93 -2.15
CA LEU A 150 8.52 5.82 -1.25
C LEU A 150 8.83 4.51 -1.99
N PHE A 151 8.08 4.18 -3.04
CA PHE A 151 8.17 2.88 -3.72
C PHE A 151 9.04 2.90 -4.98
N GLN A 152 9.34 4.09 -5.49
CA GLN A 152 10.17 4.34 -6.69
C GLN A 152 9.65 3.65 -7.96
N THR A 153 8.32 3.60 -8.09
CA THR A 153 7.61 3.13 -9.28
C THR A 153 6.66 4.22 -9.77
N PRO A 154 7.17 5.21 -10.54
CA PRO A 154 6.42 6.40 -10.89
C PRO A 154 5.19 6.13 -11.77
N LEU A 155 5.23 5.15 -12.68
CA LEU A 155 4.05 4.78 -13.48
C LEU A 155 2.99 4.09 -12.64
N THR A 156 3.38 3.15 -11.80
CA THR A 156 2.47 2.50 -10.84
C THR A 156 1.77 3.53 -9.96
N ALA A 157 2.55 4.46 -9.39
CA ALA A 157 2.06 5.51 -8.52
C ALA A 157 1.06 6.45 -9.21
N LEU A 158 1.36 6.83 -10.44
CA LEU A 158 0.49 7.64 -11.28
C LEU A 158 -0.86 6.96 -11.50
N PHE A 159 -0.85 5.73 -12.02
CA PHE A 159 -2.09 5.00 -12.31
C PHE A 159 -2.87 4.69 -11.04
N PHE A 160 -2.19 4.31 -9.95
CA PHE A 160 -2.84 4.11 -8.66
C PHE A 160 -3.61 5.36 -8.20
N ALA A 161 -2.96 6.52 -8.22
CA ALA A 161 -3.57 7.77 -7.79
C ALA A 161 -4.77 8.17 -8.68
N MET A 162 -4.71 7.89 -9.99
CA MET A 162 -5.76 8.22 -10.95
C MET A 162 -6.97 7.29 -10.88
N GLU A 163 -6.79 6.00 -10.50
CA GLU A 163 -7.87 5.01 -10.54
C GLU A 163 -8.46 4.67 -9.17
N VAL A 164 -7.72 4.87 -8.06
CA VAL A 164 -8.09 4.30 -6.77
C VAL A 164 -9.31 4.95 -6.11
N MET A 165 -9.66 6.20 -6.45
CA MET A 165 -10.75 6.92 -5.77
C MET A 165 -12.15 6.48 -6.22
N VAL A 166 -12.30 6.09 -7.49
CA VAL A 166 -13.57 5.70 -8.10
C VAL A 166 -13.36 4.45 -8.92
N ILE A 167 -14.06 3.37 -8.57
CA ILE A 167 -13.93 2.08 -9.25
C ILE A 167 -14.28 2.22 -10.73
N GLY A 168 -13.40 1.72 -11.61
CA GLY A 168 -13.60 1.72 -13.06
C GLY A 168 -13.52 3.09 -13.72
N LYS A 169 -13.04 4.13 -13.01
CA LYS A 169 -12.87 5.48 -13.56
C LYS A 169 -11.44 5.97 -13.39
N ILE A 170 -10.88 6.54 -14.45
CA ILE A 170 -9.56 7.14 -14.47
C ILE A 170 -9.71 8.67 -14.53
N GLU A 171 -9.03 9.37 -13.64
CA GLU A 171 -9.03 10.84 -13.56
C GLU A 171 -7.93 11.42 -14.47
N TYR A 172 -8.23 11.49 -15.77
CA TYR A 172 -7.26 11.91 -16.81
C TYR A 172 -6.74 13.34 -16.64
N GLU A 173 -7.50 14.23 -15.97
CA GLU A 173 -7.05 15.60 -15.73
C GLU A 173 -5.77 15.64 -14.87
N ALA A 174 -5.55 14.61 -14.05
CA ALA A 174 -4.36 14.49 -13.21
C ALA A 174 -3.16 13.85 -13.93
N LEU A 175 -3.30 13.41 -15.19
CA LEU A 175 -2.26 12.65 -15.89
C LEU A 175 -0.94 13.44 -15.97
N LEU A 176 -0.96 14.64 -16.54
CA LEU A 176 0.27 15.41 -16.76
C LEU A 176 0.92 15.89 -15.45
N PRO A 177 0.20 16.53 -14.51
CA PRO A 177 0.80 16.88 -13.23
C PRO A 177 1.20 15.65 -12.41
N GLY A 178 0.44 14.55 -12.50
CA GLY A 178 0.77 13.28 -11.83
C GLY A 178 2.07 12.66 -12.36
N VAL A 179 2.29 12.63 -13.67
CA VAL A 179 3.57 12.18 -14.26
C VAL A 179 4.74 12.99 -13.70
N ILE A 180 4.66 14.31 -13.76
CA ILE A 180 5.75 15.18 -13.30
C ILE A 180 6.03 14.92 -11.81
N ALA A 181 4.97 14.90 -10.99
CA ALA A 181 5.12 14.73 -9.55
C ALA A 181 5.67 13.34 -9.18
N SER A 182 5.19 12.26 -9.82
CA SER A 182 5.65 10.90 -9.53
C SER A 182 7.11 10.69 -9.95
N PHE A 183 7.52 11.17 -11.13
CA PHE A 183 8.90 11.04 -11.58
C PHE A 183 9.86 11.90 -10.75
N THR A 184 9.49 13.16 -10.43
CA THR A 184 10.34 14.02 -9.59
C THR A 184 10.44 13.50 -8.16
N ALA A 185 9.37 12.95 -7.57
CA ALA A 185 9.42 12.34 -6.24
C ALA A 185 10.31 11.09 -6.21
N SER A 186 10.14 10.20 -7.19
CA SER A 186 10.97 9.00 -7.34
C SER A 186 12.46 9.35 -7.54
N TYR A 187 12.75 10.31 -8.42
CA TYR A 187 14.12 10.78 -8.64
C TYR A 187 14.74 11.39 -7.38
N THR A 188 13.98 12.24 -6.67
CA THR A 188 14.44 12.89 -5.45
C THR A 188 14.76 11.86 -4.36
N SER A 189 13.86 10.92 -4.12
CA SER A 189 14.08 9.89 -3.09
C SER A 189 15.25 8.96 -3.44
N HIS A 190 15.41 8.61 -4.71
CA HIS A 190 16.55 7.85 -5.20
C HIS A 190 17.87 8.61 -5.00
N PHE A 191 17.91 9.89 -5.41
CA PHE A 191 19.08 10.75 -5.22
C PHE A 191 19.45 10.89 -3.75
N LEU A 192 18.46 10.92 -2.85
CA LEU A 192 18.67 10.94 -1.40
C LEU A 192 19.00 9.56 -0.82
N GLY A 193 19.19 8.53 -1.66
CA GLY A 193 19.67 7.20 -1.28
C GLY A 193 18.61 6.29 -0.67
N LEU A 194 17.35 6.40 -1.08
CA LEU A 194 16.35 5.36 -0.87
C LEU A 194 16.47 4.35 -2.02
N GLU A 195 16.52 3.06 -1.70
CA GLU A 195 16.69 2.01 -2.70
C GLU A 195 15.33 1.51 -3.22
N LYS A 196 15.28 1.19 -4.52
CA LYS A 196 14.15 0.58 -5.18
C LYS A 196 14.21 -0.94 -5.02
N PHE A 197 13.08 -1.56 -4.62
CA PHE A 197 12.93 -3.00 -4.76
C PHE A 197 12.64 -3.34 -6.24
N SER A 198 13.46 -4.21 -6.83
CA SER A 198 13.24 -4.73 -8.19
C SER A 198 13.85 -6.11 -8.34
N VAL A 199 13.15 -6.98 -9.07
CA VAL A 199 13.61 -8.33 -9.43
C VAL A 199 13.39 -8.52 -10.91
N ASN A 200 14.44 -8.72 -11.68
CA ASN A 200 14.32 -8.95 -13.11
C ASN A 200 14.01 -10.43 -13.37
N ILE A 201 12.77 -10.73 -13.75
CA ILE A 201 12.33 -12.10 -14.05
C ILE A 201 12.73 -12.45 -15.48
N GLN A 202 13.57 -13.47 -15.62
CA GLN A 202 13.98 -13.99 -16.92
C GLN A 202 13.13 -15.17 -17.38
N GLN A 203 12.47 -15.84 -16.45
CA GLN A 203 11.61 -16.98 -16.73
C GLN A 203 10.35 -16.53 -17.49
N SER A 204 10.04 -17.23 -18.58
CA SER A 204 8.90 -16.90 -19.43
C SER A 204 8.02 -18.11 -19.68
N ILE A 205 6.75 -17.85 -19.97
CA ILE A 205 5.79 -18.82 -20.45
C ILE A 205 5.24 -18.37 -21.82
N ASN A 206 4.95 -19.33 -22.69
CA ASN A 206 4.34 -19.02 -23.98
C ASN A 206 2.86 -18.71 -23.79
N MET A 207 2.50 -17.41 -23.89
CA MET A 207 1.13 -16.94 -23.74
C MET A 207 0.23 -17.20 -24.97
N ASN A 208 0.80 -17.68 -26.09
CA ASN A 208 0.02 -18.12 -27.23
C ASN A 208 -0.54 -19.55 -27.04
N ASP A 209 -0.08 -20.28 -26.01
CA ASP A 209 -0.63 -21.58 -25.64
C ASP A 209 -1.90 -21.36 -24.80
N LEU A 210 -3.02 -21.88 -25.30
CA LEU A 210 -4.33 -21.80 -24.63
C LEU A 210 -4.30 -22.39 -23.21
N LYS A 211 -3.52 -23.46 -22.99
CA LYS A 211 -3.33 -24.08 -21.67
C LYS A 211 -2.73 -23.09 -20.68
N ASN A 212 -1.65 -22.42 -21.08
CA ASN A 212 -0.98 -21.43 -20.24
C ASN A 212 -1.90 -20.25 -19.92
N MET A 213 -2.66 -19.80 -20.91
CA MET A 213 -3.63 -18.71 -20.74
C MET A 213 -4.74 -19.09 -19.74
N MET A 214 -5.29 -20.32 -19.83
CA MET A 214 -6.28 -20.83 -18.88
C MET A 214 -5.69 -20.98 -17.47
N LEU A 215 -4.44 -21.42 -17.34
CA LEU A 215 -3.75 -21.47 -16.04
C LEU A 215 -3.59 -20.08 -15.43
N MET A 216 -3.24 -19.06 -16.21
CA MET A 216 -3.17 -17.67 -15.72
C MET A 216 -4.53 -17.17 -15.25
N ILE A 217 -5.60 -17.47 -15.95
CA ILE A 217 -6.96 -17.13 -15.53
C ILE A 217 -7.26 -17.77 -14.16
N LEU A 218 -6.99 -19.08 -14.01
CA LEU A 218 -7.25 -19.81 -12.78
C LEU A 218 -6.42 -19.25 -11.60
N VAL A 219 -5.13 -19.01 -11.81
CA VAL A 219 -4.26 -18.38 -10.82
C VAL A 219 -4.77 -16.97 -10.45
N GLY A 220 -5.18 -16.17 -11.44
CA GLY A 220 -5.78 -14.85 -11.22
C GLY A 220 -7.04 -14.90 -10.34
N ILE A 221 -7.91 -15.88 -10.57
CA ILE A 221 -9.10 -16.12 -9.75
C ILE A 221 -8.72 -16.45 -8.30
N ILE A 222 -7.75 -17.35 -8.07
CA ILE A 222 -7.29 -17.73 -6.73
C ILE A 222 -6.71 -16.52 -5.99
N LEU A 223 -5.83 -15.76 -6.64
CA LEU A 223 -5.24 -14.54 -6.08
C LEU A 223 -6.30 -13.48 -5.78
N GLY A 224 -7.30 -13.37 -6.66
CA GLY A 224 -8.45 -12.49 -6.50
C GLY A 224 -9.29 -12.84 -5.28
N ILE A 225 -9.55 -14.12 -5.04
CA ILE A 225 -10.25 -14.59 -3.85
C ILE A 225 -9.49 -14.22 -2.56
N VAL A 226 -8.16 -14.38 -2.54
CA VAL A 226 -7.35 -14.04 -1.36
C VAL A 226 -7.34 -12.54 -1.11
N GLY A 227 -7.23 -11.70 -2.14
CA GLY A 227 -7.34 -10.24 -1.99
C GLY A 227 -8.72 -9.80 -1.47
N ARG A 228 -9.80 -10.45 -1.95
CA ARG A 228 -11.16 -10.24 -1.44
C ARG A 228 -11.30 -10.68 0.03
N ILE A 229 -10.73 -11.81 0.41
CA ILE A 229 -10.71 -12.28 1.81
C ILE A 229 -10.00 -11.25 2.69
N PHE A 230 -8.85 -10.74 2.26
CA PHE A 230 -8.12 -9.71 3.00
C PHE A 230 -8.98 -8.46 3.23
N SER A 231 -9.53 -7.87 2.17
CA SER A 231 -10.32 -6.62 2.24
C SER A 231 -11.58 -6.79 3.08
N THR A 232 -12.30 -7.91 2.91
CA THR A 232 -13.53 -8.18 3.69
C THR A 232 -13.23 -8.48 5.15
N SER A 233 -12.17 -9.25 5.44
CA SER A 233 -11.76 -9.57 6.80
C SER A 233 -11.29 -8.34 7.57
N LEU A 234 -10.55 -7.44 6.91
CA LEU A 234 -10.10 -6.18 7.53
C LEU A 234 -11.28 -5.33 7.99
N ILE A 235 -12.28 -5.13 7.12
CA ILE A 235 -13.47 -4.34 7.44
C ILE A 235 -14.30 -5.04 8.53
N ALA A 236 -14.51 -6.35 8.39
CA ALA A 236 -15.31 -7.12 9.33
C ALA A 236 -14.69 -7.13 10.74
N LEU A 237 -13.37 -7.41 10.85
CA LEU A 237 -12.69 -7.41 12.13
C LEU A 237 -12.57 -6.01 12.74
N LYS A 238 -12.37 -4.98 11.94
CA LYS A 238 -12.38 -3.58 12.42
C LYS A 238 -13.72 -3.24 13.06
N THR A 239 -14.83 -3.61 12.41
CA THR A 239 -16.20 -3.40 12.92
C THR A 239 -16.44 -4.27 14.16
N PHE A 240 -16.09 -5.54 14.11
CA PHE A 240 -16.27 -6.48 15.23
C PHE A 240 -15.53 -6.02 16.48
N PHE A 241 -14.25 -5.68 16.39
CA PHE A 241 -13.47 -5.23 17.54
C PHE A 241 -13.96 -3.89 18.08
N LYS A 242 -14.39 -2.96 17.20
CA LYS A 242 -14.96 -1.69 17.63
C LYS A 242 -16.25 -1.89 18.41
N ASN A 243 -17.14 -2.79 17.98
CA ASN A 243 -18.42 -3.07 18.64
C ASN A 243 -18.22 -3.84 19.96
N LYS A 244 -17.23 -4.73 20.04
CA LYS A 244 -16.95 -5.52 21.26
C LYS A 244 -16.21 -4.73 22.33
N ILE A 245 -15.29 -3.84 21.93
CA ILE A 245 -14.45 -3.03 22.81
C ILE A 245 -14.48 -1.59 22.28
N GLU A 246 -15.46 -0.81 22.73
CA GLU A 246 -15.65 0.57 22.28
C GLU A 246 -14.44 1.46 22.62
N ASN A 247 -13.86 1.27 23.82
CA ASN A 247 -12.70 2.03 24.25
C ASN A 247 -11.46 1.66 23.42
N PRO A 248 -10.90 2.60 22.60
CA PRO A 248 -9.81 2.32 21.69
C PRO A 248 -8.51 1.91 22.43
N TYR A 249 -8.25 2.45 23.61
CA TYR A 249 -7.08 2.10 24.44
C TYR A 249 -7.15 0.66 24.90
N LYS A 250 -8.31 0.21 25.42
CA LYS A 250 -8.52 -1.17 25.85
C LYS A 250 -8.46 -2.12 24.66
N ARG A 251 -9.07 -1.73 23.53
CA ARG A 251 -9.09 -2.54 22.31
C ARG A 251 -7.67 -2.82 21.81
N ILE A 252 -6.86 -1.78 21.63
CA ILE A 252 -5.49 -1.94 21.13
C ILE A 252 -4.60 -2.64 22.15
N GLY A 253 -4.73 -2.31 23.45
CA GLY A 253 -3.92 -2.90 24.52
C GLY A 253 -4.17 -4.40 24.70
N TYR A 254 -5.44 -4.84 24.81
CA TYR A 254 -5.74 -6.26 25.08
C TYR A 254 -5.48 -7.16 23.87
N ILE A 255 -5.92 -6.75 22.67
CA ILE A 255 -5.80 -7.62 21.49
C ILE A 255 -4.35 -7.71 21.04
N SER A 256 -3.53 -6.67 21.23
CA SER A 256 -2.12 -6.73 20.89
C SER A 256 -1.31 -7.71 21.76
N ILE A 257 -1.78 -8.10 22.94
CA ILE A 257 -1.17 -9.19 23.72
C ILE A 257 -1.22 -10.51 22.94
N LEU A 258 -2.35 -10.80 22.28
CA LEU A 258 -2.47 -11.97 21.43
C LEU A 258 -1.55 -11.90 20.21
N LEU A 259 -1.39 -10.69 19.62
CA LEU A 259 -0.41 -10.47 18.54
C LEU A 259 1.02 -10.74 19.03
N VAL A 260 1.40 -10.25 20.19
CA VAL A 260 2.72 -10.50 20.81
C VAL A 260 2.98 -11.98 20.93
N ILE A 261 2.05 -12.74 21.54
CA ILE A 261 2.17 -14.20 21.69
C ILE A 261 2.41 -14.87 20.34
N GLY A 262 1.59 -14.55 19.34
CA GLY A 262 1.74 -15.12 18.02
C GLY A 262 3.07 -14.72 17.34
N LEU A 263 3.48 -13.46 17.44
CA LEU A 263 4.76 -13.00 16.90
C LEU A 263 5.97 -13.68 17.57
N MET A 264 5.90 -13.94 18.88
CA MET A 264 6.94 -14.65 19.61
C MET A 264 7.02 -16.13 19.20
N ILE A 265 5.87 -16.82 19.03
CA ILE A 265 5.81 -18.21 18.56
C ILE A 265 6.49 -18.33 17.19
N PHE A 266 6.21 -17.42 16.27
CA PHE A 266 6.79 -17.43 14.91
C PHE A 266 8.09 -16.62 14.81
N LYS A 267 8.72 -16.26 15.92
CA LYS A 267 10.02 -15.56 15.97
C LYS A 267 10.07 -14.29 15.09
N GLY A 268 8.96 -13.56 15.03
CA GLY A 268 8.84 -12.32 14.26
C GLY A 268 8.72 -12.47 12.74
N ARG A 269 8.58 -13.68 12.21
CA ARG A 269 8.51 -13.95 10.76
C ARG A 269 7.44 -13.10 10.05
N TYR A 270 6.33 -12.79 10.73
CA TYR A 270 5.20 -12.03 10.18
C TYR A 270 5.15 -10.56 10.62
N SER A 271 6.16 -10.09 11.36
CA SER A 271 6.24 -8.70 11.81
C SER A 271 6.61 -7.73 10.67
N GLY A 272 6.23 -6.45 10.84
CA GLY A 272 6.59 -5.36 9.95
C GLY A 272 6.03 -5.49 8.54
N LEU A 273 6.77 -5.02 7.54
CA LEU A 273 6.35 -4.93 6.14
C LEU A 273 6.06 -6.31 5.51
N GLY A 274 6.87 -7.33 5.82
CA GLY A 274 6.84 -8.62 5.16
C GLY A 274 7.79 -8.72 3.95
N THR A 275 8.72 -7.79 3.78
CA THR A 275 9.77 -7.84 2.74
C THR A 275 10.62 -9.11 2.86
N ASN A 276 10.90 -9.55 4.08
CA ASN A 276 11.56 -10.83 4.33
C ASN A 276 10.82 -12.02 3.68
N LEU A 277 9.48 -12.02 3.68
CA LEU A 277 8.71 -13.09 3.04
C LEU A 277 8.72 -12.96 1.52
N ILE A 278 8.75 -11.73 0.99
CA ILE A 278 8.91 -11.47 -0.45
C ILE A 278 10.26 -12.03 -0.90
N ASP A 279 11.34 -11.68 -0.22
CA ASP A 279 12.69 -12.17 -0.54
C ASP A 279 12.77 -13.70 -0.46
N LEU A 280 12.25 -14.30 0.62
CA LEU A 280 12.20 -15.75 0.79
C LEU A 280 11.41 -16.45 -0.32
N SER A 281 10.41 -15.78 -0.92
CA SER A 281 9.62 -16.35 -2.02
C SER A 281 10.44 -16.52 -3.31
N PHE A 282 11.43 -15.65 -3.55
CA PHE A 282 12.35 -15.80 -4.67
C PHE A 282 13.47 -16.83 -4.42
N TYR A 283 13.82 -17.06 -3.15
CA TYR A 283 14.91 -17.99 -2.76
C TYR A 283 14.44 -19.38 -2.31
N GLY A 284 13.13 -19.66 -2.34
CA GLY A 284 12.59 -21.00 -2.08
C GLY A 284 12.40 -21.39 -0.62
N ASN A 285 12.41 -20.45 0.32
CA ASN A 285 12.31 -20.70 1.76
C ASN A 285 10.95 -20.32 2.38
N VAL A 286 9.85 -20.57 1.64
CA VAL A 286 8.48 -20.26 2.06
C VAL A 286 7.79 -21.51 2.56
N THR A 287 7.01 -21.38 3.64
CA THR A 287 6.12 -22.42 4.13
C THR A 287 4.71 -22.25 3.56
N TYR A 288 3.96 -23.35 3.43
CA TYR A 288 2.62 -23.34 2.81
C TYR A 288 1.58 -22.47 3.55
N TYR A 289 1.83 -22.09 4.79
CA TYR A 289 0.94 -21.25 5.60
C TYR A 289 1.41 -19.77 5.71
N ASP A 290 2.55 -19.39 5.13
CA ASP A 290 3.10 -18.03 5.29
C ASP A 290 2.15 -16.93 4.79
N TRP A 291 1.51 -17.14 3.63
CA TRP A 291 0.53 -16.20 3.08
C TRP A 291 -0.66 -15.98 4.02
N PHE A 292 -1.15 -17.06 4.64
CA PHE A 292 -2.31 -17.02 5.50
C PHE A 292 -2.00 -16.36 6.85
N LEU A 293 -0.87 -16.71 7.46
CA LEU A 293 -0.45 -16.10 8.73
C LEU A 293 -0.11 -14.62 8.52
N LYS A 294 0.57 -14.24 7.43
CA LYS A 294 0.82 -12.83 7.12
C LYS A 294 -0.49 -12.07 6.98
N LEU A 295 -1.49 -12.64 6.32
CA LEU A 295 -2.82 -12.05 6.21
C LEU A 295 -3.44 -11.82 7.59
N ILE A 296 -3.47 -12.83 8.46
CA ILE A 296 -4.06 -12.74 9.81
C ILE A 296 -3.36 -11.67 10.63
N PHE A 297 -2.03 -11.71 10.74
CA PHE A 297 -1.27 -10.74 11.53
C PHE A 297 -1.47 -9.32 11.05
N THR A 298 -1.53 -9.10 9.72
CA THR A 298 -1.76 -7.76 9.16
C THR A 298 -3.18 -7.27 9.43
N VAL A 299 -4.17 -8.11 9.13
CA VAL A 299 -5.58 -7.74 9.30
C VAL A 299 -5.88 -7.44 10.78
N VAL A 300 -5.40 -8.26 11.71
CA VAL A 300 -5.61 -8.02 13.15
C VAL A 300 -4.89 -6.74 13.60
N THR A 301 -3.62 -6.55 13.22
CA THR A 301 -2.84 -5.34 13.56
C THR A 301 -3.58 -4.06 13.16
N LEU A 302 -4.03 -3.99 11.91
CA LEU A 302 -4.70 -2.79 11.38
C LEU A 302 -6.14 -2.64 11.92
N ALA A 303 -6.85 -3.76 12.13
CA ALA A 303 -8.23 -3.73 12.62
C ALA A 303 -8.36 -3.19 14.05
N ILE A 304 -7.36 -3.40 14.90
CA ILE A 304 -7.39 -2.93 16.29
C ILE A 304 -6.96 -1.47 16.45
N GLY A 305 -6.34 -0.87 15.40
CA GLY A 305 -6.04 0.56 15.37
C GLY A 305 -4.57 0.94 15.25
N PHE A 306 -3.66 0.00 15.06
CA PHE A 306 -2.27 0.34 14.72
C PHE A 306 -2.20 1.07 13.38
N GLN A 307 -1.21 1.95 13.26
CA GLN A 307 -0.98 2.75 12.08
C GLN A 307 -0.02 2.06 11.11
N GLY A 308 -0.28 2.23 9.82
CA GLY A 308 0.49 1.66 8.72
C GLY A 308 -0.39 1.47 7.47
N GLY A 309 0.23 1.05 6.38
CA GLY A 309 -0.46 0.72 5.14
C GLY A 309 -0.78 -0.77 5.01
N GLU A 310 -1.51 -1.12 3.97
CA GLU A 310 -1.89 -2.50 3.65
C GLU A 310 -1.05 -3.07 2.49
N VAL A 311 -0.44 -2.22 1.67
CA VAL A 311 0.07 -2.57 0.33
C VAL A 311 1.24 -3.55 0.38
N THR A 312 2.34 -3.25 1.09
CA THR A 312 3.47 -4.20 1.19
C THR A 312 3.07 -5.56 1.77
N PRO A 313 2.24 -5.65 2.82
CA PRO A 313 1.68 -6.92 3.26
C PRO A 313 0.91 -7.68 2.18
N LEU A 314 0.11 -7.00 1.33
CA LEU A 314 -0.58 -7.64 0.21
C LEU A 314 0.41 -8.21 -0.81
N PHE A 315 1.49 -7.50 -1.09
CA PHE A 315 2.58 -8.00 -1.91
C PHE A 315 3.21 -9.26 -1.32
N SER A 316 3.48 -9.25 -0.04
CA SER A 316 4.05 -10.40 0.69
C SER A 316 3.11 -11.62 0.70
N ILE A 317 1.82 -11.40 0.96
CA ILE A 317 0.79 -12.44 0.90
C ILE A 317 0.72 -13.04 -0.52
N GLY A 318 0.69 -12.17 -1.53
CA GLY A 318 0.64 -12.59 -2.93
C GLY A 318 1.89 -13.34 -3.37
N ALA A 319 3.08 -12.85 -3.04
CA ALA A 319 4.34 -13.47 -3.39
C ALA A 319 4.48 -14.88 -2.79
N THR A 320 4.18 -15.03 -1.49
CA THR A 320 4.21 -16.33 -0.80
C THR A 320 3.17 -17.30 -1.34
N LEU A 321 1.97 -16.84 -1.68
CA LEU A 321 0.95 -17.64 -2.32
C LEU A 321 1.36 -18.06 -3.74
N GLY A 322 1.92 -17.13 -4.53
CA GLY A 322 2.45 -17.41 -5.87
C GLY A 322 3.52 -18.50 -5.86
N PHE A 323 4.44 -18.47 -4.87
CA PHE A 323 5.43 -19.52 -4.67
C PHE A 323 4.79 -20.90 -4.49
N ILE A 324 3.71 -21.00 -3.70
CA ILE A 324 3.00 -22.27 -3.45
C ILE A 324 2.23 -22.74 -4.69
N LEU A 325 1.63 -21.83 -5.45
CA LEU A 325 0.86 -22.17 -6.65
C LEU A 325 1.76 -22.63 -7.81
N ALA A 326 3.00 -22.17 -7.87
CA ALA A 326 3.92 -22.48 -8.96
C ALA A 326 4.10 -24.00 -9.19
N PRO A 327 4.49 -24.82 -8.20
CA PRO A 327 4.63 -26.27 -8.38
C PRO A 327 3.30 -26.97 -8.63
N ILE A 328 2.18 -26.48 -8.06
CA ILE A 328 0.85 -27.08 -8.25
C ILE A 328 0.42 -27.01 -9.72
N PHE A 329 0.72 -25.88 -10.37
CA PHE A 329 0.35 -25.65 -11.77
C PHE A 329 1.50 -25.88 -12.76
N HIS A 330 2.64 -26.39 -12.29
CA HIS A 330 3.86 -26.59 -13.10
C HIS A 330 4.31 -25.31 -13.84
N LEU A 331 4.26 -24.18 -13.14
CA LEU A 331 4.64 -22.87 -13.65
C LEU A 331 6.01 -22.44 -13.09
N PRO A 332 6.73 -21.52 -13.76
CA PRO A 332 7.97 -20.97 -13.24
C PRO A 332 7.77 -20.24 -11.91
N ILE A 333 8.60 -20.56 -10.92
CA ILE A 333 8.44 -20.07 -9.54
C ILE A 333 8.54 -18.55 -9.48
N GLU A 334 9.62 -17.95 -10.02
CA GLU A 334 9.83 -16.51 -9.97
C GLU A 334 8.68 -15.73 -10.63
N LEU A 335 8.19 -16.24 -11.77
CA LEU A 335 7.05 -15.63 -12.45
C LEU A 335 5.78 -15.70 -11.58
N CYS A 336 5.47 -16.86 -10.99
CA CYS A 336 4.29 -16.99 -10.14
C CYS A 336 4.38 -16.16 -8.86
N VAL A 337 5.56 -15.99 -8.27
CA VAL A 337 5.81 -15.08 -7.16
C VAL A 337 5.46 -13.64 -7.55
N ALA A 338 5.92 -13.18 -8.70
CA ALA A 338 5.62 -11.84 -9.19
C ALA A 338 4.14 -11.63 -9.56
N LEU A 339 3.53 -12.64 -10.18
CA LEU A 339 2.10 -12.63 -10.50
C LEU A 339 1.25 -12.63 -9.23
N GLY A 340 1.66 -13.38 -8.20
CA GLY A 340 1.03 -13.36 -6.89
C GLY A 340 1.11 -12.00 -6.23
N TYR A 341 2.31 -11.39 -6.23
CA TYR A 341 2.57 -10.05 -5.72
C TYR A 341 1.58 -9.01 -6.28
N THR A 342 1.35 -9.02 -7.59
CA THR A 342 0.46 -8.06 -8.27
C THR A 342 -1.02 -8.42 -8.15
N GLY A 343 -1.37 -9.72 -8.26
CA GLY A 343 -2.77 -10.16 -8.32
C GLY A 343 -3.53 -9.97 -7.00
N VAL A 344 -2.92 -10.28 -5.85
CA VAL A 344 -3.56 -10.04 -4.54
C VAL A 344 -3.75 -8.55 -4.29
N PHE A 345 -2.78 -7.73 -4.67
CA PHE A 345 -2.88 -6.26 -4.58
C PHE A 345 -3.99 -5.71 -5.48
N ALA A 346 -4.07 -6.15 -6.74
CA ALA A 346 -5.11 -5.74 -7.68
C ALA A 346 -6.52 -5.95 -7.11
N SER A 347 -6.75 -7.13 -6.55
CA SER A 347 -8.02 -7.47 -5.93
C SER A 347 -8.29 -6.65 -4.67
N ALA A 348 -7.37 -6.64 -3.71
CA ALA A 348 -7.62 -6.02 -2.41
C ALA A 348 -7.82 -4.50 -2.48
N THR A 349 -7.14 -3.81 -3.41
CA THR A 349 -7.27 -2.36 -3.63
C THR A 349 -8.39 -2.00 -4.60
N ASN A 350 -8.88 -2.98 -5.35
CA ASN A 350 -9.85 -2.79 -6.43
C ASN A 350 -9.33 -1.80 -7.48
N THR A 351 -8.08 -2.00 -7.91
CA THR A 351 -7.37 -1.26 -8.95
C THR A 351 -6.89 -2.22 -10.03
N LEU A 352 -6.79 -1.76 -11.28
CA LEU A 352 -6.43 -2.61 -12.41
C LEU A 352 -5.09 -2.21 -13.04
N LEU A 353 -4.91 -0.93 -13.36
CA LEU A 353 -3.74 -0.47 -14.09
C LEU A 353 -2.47 -0.40 -13.23
N ALA A 354 -2.60 0.07 -12.00
CA ALA A 354 -1.45 0.18 -11.11
C ALA A 354 -0.77 -1.17 -10.85
N PRO A 355 -1.48 -2.27 -10.51
CA PRO A 355 -0.85 -3.58 -10.36
C PRO A 355 -0.14 -4.08 -11.63
N MET A 356 -0.69 -3.79 -12.81
CA MET A 356 -0.06 -4.14 -14.08
C MET A 356 1.26 -3.39 -14.29
N MET A 357 1.29 -2.09 -13.92
CA MET A 357 2.52 -1.29 -13.99
C MET A 357 3.60 -1.76 -13.01
N ILE A 358 3.24 -2.39 -11.89
CA ILE A 358 4.23 -3.08 -11.03
C ILE A 358 4.94 -4.19 -11.82
N GLY A 359 4.22 -4.96 -12.62
CA GLY A 359 4.80 -5.97 -13.50
C GLY A 359 5.90 -5.41 -14.41
N LEU A 360 5.69 -4.18 -14.91
CA LEU A 360 6.66 -3.47 -15.74
C LEU A 360 7.83 -2.92 -14.92
N GLU A 361 7.54 -2.17 -13.86
CA GLU A 361 8.54 -1.36 -13.14
C GLU A 361 9.36 -2.16 -12.12
N VAL A 362 8.78 -3.20 -11.53
CA VAL A 362 9.43 -4.02 -10.49
C VAL A 362 10.01 -5.30 -11.10
N PHE A 363 9.32 -5.91 -12.07
CA PHE A 363 9.64 -7.24 -12.60
C PHE A 363 10.12 -7.26 -14.06
N GLY A 364 10.37 -6.09 -14.67
CA GLY A 364 11.01 -5.97 -15.97
C GLY A 364 10.09 -6.09 -17.20
N GLY A 365 8.80 -6.33 -17.04
CA GLY A 365 7.79 -6.23 -18.11
C GLY A 365 7.79 -7.32 -19.20
N HIS A 366 8.71 -8.27 -19.18
CA HIS A 366 8.81 -9.34 -20.22
C HIS A 366 7.55 -10.20 -20.33
N GLN A 367 6.79 -10.37 -19.25
CA GLN A 367 5.58 -11.17 -19.18
C GLN A 367 4.32 -10.29 -18.98
N MET A 368 4.28 -9.11 -19.60
CA MET A 368 3.21 -8.13 -19.40
C MET A 368 1.80 -8.70 -19.67
N ILE A 369 1.67 -9.62 -20.64
CA ILE A 369 0.40 -10.29 -20.94
C ILE A 369 -0.05 -11.15 -19.75
N ALA A 370 0.85 -11.87 -19.09
CA ALA A 370 0.53 -12.66 -17.91
C ALA A 370 0.08 -11.75 -16.76
N PHE A 371 0.77 -10.64 -16.50
CA PHE A 371 0.35 -9.64 -15.51
C PHE A 371 -1.02 -9.06 -15.82
N LEU A 372 -1.30 -8.75 -17.10
CA LEU A 372 -2.60 -8.25 -17.56
C LEU A 372 -3.72 -9.24 -17.21
N ILE A 373 -3.58 -10.51 -17.61
CA ILE A 373 -4.59 -11.54 -17.36
C ILE A 373 -4.82 -11.73 -15.86
N ILE A 374 -3.75 -11.89 -15.09
CA ILE A 374 -3.85 -12.07 -13.63
C ILE A 374 -4.57 -10.89 -12.97
N CYS A 375 -4.20 -9.67 -13.30
CA CYS A 375 -4.81 -8.48 -12.69
C CYS A 375 -6.28 -8.33 -13.09
N ILE A 376 -6.65 -8.60 -14.35
CA ILE A 376 -8.04 -8.56 -14.80
C ILE A 376 -8.89 -9.56 -14.01
N PHE A 377 -8.48 -10.83 -13.94
CA PHE A 377 -9.29 -11.84 -13.27
C PHE A 377 -9.31 -11.69 -11.75
N ALA A 378 -8.21 -11.24 -11.14
CA ALA A 378 -8.17 -10.90 -9.73
C ALA A 378 -9.09 -9.71 -9.40
N TYR A 379 -9.12 -8.69 -10.24
CA TYR A 379 -10.02 -7.55 -10.12
C TYR A 379 -11.50 -7.97 -10.26
N LEU A 380 -11.85 -8.77 -11.28
CA LEU A 380 -13.22 -9.20 -11.54
C LEU A 380 -13.80 -10.03 -10.39
N VAL A 381 -13.02 -10.97 -9.86
CA VAL A 381 -13.46 -11.86 -8.75
C VAL A 381 -13.68 -11.11 -7.44
N ASN A 382 -13.04 -9.97 -7.27
CA ASN A 382 -13.16 -9.18 -6.05
C ASN A 382 -14.60 -8.69 -5.78
N GLY A 383 -15.42 -8.46 -6.79
CA GLY A 383 -16.82 -8.06 -6.63
C GLY A 383 -16.99 -6.73 -5.90
N ASN A 384 -16.21 -5.73 -6.26
CA ASN A 384 -16.26 -4.35 -5.72
C ASN A 384 -15.98 -4.25 -4.21
N LYS A 385 -15.23 -5.19 -3.64
CA LYS A 385 -14.68 -5.07 -2.28
C LYS A 385 -13.34 -4.35 -2.32
N SER A 386 -13.02 -3.56 -1.31
CA SER A 386 -11.76 -2.82 -1.26
C SER A 386 -11.34 -2.61 0.19
N ILE A 387 -10.04 -2.55 0.41
CA ILE A 387 -9.48 -2.07 1.69
C ILE A 387 -9.85 -0.59 1.95
N TYR A 388 -10.17 0.15 0.90
CA TYR A 388 -10.56 1.57 0.97
C TYR A 388 -12.08 1.72 1.05
N THR A 389 -12.60 1.84 2.26
CA THR A 389 -14.05 1.93 2.52
C THR A 389 -14.74 3.15 1.91
N ALA A 390 -13.99 4.22 1.65
CA ALA A 390 -14.49 5.45 1.05
C ALA A 390 -14.37 5.49 -0.49
N GLN A 391 -13.90 4.41 -1.14
CA GLN A 391 -13.85 4.27 -2.59
C GLN A 391 -15.28 4.31 -3.16
N ILE A 392 -15.51 5.14 -4.19
CA ILE A 392 -16.84 5.24 -4.82
C ILE A 392 -17.05 4.05 -5.77
N LYS A 393 -18.24 3.46 -5.70
CA LYS A 393 -18.69 2.42 -6.62
C LYS A 393 -19.61 3.07 -7.65
N ASN A 394 -19.27 2.97 -8.92
CA ASN A 394 -20.02 3.56 -10.03
C ASN A 394 -21.03 2.58 -10.66
N PHE A 395 -21.51 1.58 -9.88
CA PHE A 395 -22.51 0.63 -10.36
C PHE A 395 -23.70 0.55 -9.42
#